data_f9f0885d251178a0a9d0c2ab76d043de
#
_entry.id   f9f0885d251178a0a9d0c2ab76d043de
#
_cell.length_a   1.000
_cell.length_b   1.000
_cell.length_c   1.000
_cell.angle_alpha   90.00
_cell.angle_beta   90.00
_cell.angle_gamma   90.00
#
_symmetry.space_group_name_H-M   'P 1'
#
loop_
_entity.id
_entity.type
_entity.pdbx_description
1 polymer ?
#
loop_
_entity_poly.entity_id
_entity_poly.type
_entity_poly.pdbx_seq_one_letter_code
_entity_poly.pdbx_strand_id
1 'polypeptide(L)'
;MIGHTPALAAVLLCAYSPQAHAQLSRDMILATTTSTQDSGLLDSILPGFQSKSGIRVKVIAVGTGAALEMGRRGDADAVLVHAPAAERKYVESGDLVKGRLVMHNDFLLIGPAGDPAGIKGMSDPAAAMAQLARNGATFISRGDASGTEKKEIELWRTADIDPDSVSRRVETGQGMGATLLVAEQRQGYTLTDRATYLAFGKRLTLKPMVEGAPSLLNIYHVYVVNPAKHSDVKLPEARAFVAFMVAPATQARIGAFGRSRFGQPLFFPDAGKDTASLGRSGRVDERSGAGVR
;
A
#
# COMPACT_ATOMS: atom_id res chain seq x y z
N MET A 1 90.45 -29.57 6.46
CA MET A 1 89.61 -28.38 6.69
C MET A 1 88.32 -28.59 5.83
N ILE A 2 87.20 -28.94 6.50
CA ILE A 2 85.97 -29.28 5.85
C ILE A 2 85.05 -28.07 6.08
N GLY A 3 84.72 -27.33 5.00
CA GLY A 3 83.77 -26.20 5.05
C GLY A 3 82.33 -26.66 4.96
N HIS A 4 81.55 -26.36 5.98
CA HIS A 4 80.07 -26.57 5.97
C HIS A 4 79.38 -25.28 5.49
N THR A 5 78.65 -25.38 4.38
CA THR A 5 77.75 -24.32 3.91
C THR A 5 76.33 -24.62 4.43
N PRO A 6 75.64 -23.67 5.10
CA PRO A 6 74.25 -23.89 5.48
C PRO A 6 73.31 -23.58 4.31
N ALA A 7 72.39 -24.49 4.01
CA ALA A 7 71.32 -24.32 3.04
C ALA A 7 70.20 -23.49 3.70
N LEU A 8 69.87 -22.35 3.11
CA LEU A 8 68.75 -21.50 3.50
C LEU A 8 67.48 -22.07 2.86
N ALA A 9 66.57 -22.61 3.67
CA ALA A 9 65.25 -23.04 3.23
C ALA A 9 64.29 -21.81 3.21
N ALA A 10 63.90 -21.36 2.03
CA ALA A 10 62.89 -20.34 1.87
C ALA A 10 61.50 -20.97 2.03
N VAL A 11 60.79 -20.60 3.09
CA VAL A 11 59.39 -20.96 3.31
C VAL A 11 58.53 -19.94 2.55
N LEU A 12 57.91 -20.38 1.44
CA LEU A 12 56.86 -19.61 0.75
C LEU A 12 55.57 -19.65 1.58
N LEU A 13 55.26 -18.56 2.27
CA LEU A 13 53.92 -18.34 2.82
C LEU A 13 52.98 -17.94 1.67
N CYS A 14 52.15 -18.87 1.20
CA CYS A 14 51.00 -18.56 0.36
C CYS A 14 49.95 -17.78 1.21
N ALA A 15 49.89 -16.46 1.02
CA ALA A 15 48.85 -15.62 1.57
C ALA A 15 47.49 -16.00 0.87
N TYR A 16 46.63 -16.73 1.56
CA TYR A 16 45.23 -16.89 1.18
C TYR A 16 44.56 -15.52 1.37
N SER A 17 44.38 -14.75 0.29
CA SER A 17 43.48 -13.60 0.28
C SER A 17 42.07 -14.12 0.15
N PRO A 18 41.17 -13.87 1.11
CA PRO A 18 39.73 -14.17 0.93
C PRO A 18 39.25 -13.25 -0.20
N GLN A 19 38.99 -13.84 -1.36
CA GLN A 19 38.24 -13.13 -2.42
C GLN A 19 36.86 -12.86 -1.88
N ALA A 20 36.62 -11.62 -1.44
CA ALA A 20 35.28 -11.11 -1.23
C ALA A 20 34.57 -11.17 -2.59
N HIS A 21 33.77 -12.21 -2.77
CA HIS A 21 32.83 -12.28 -3.90
C HIS A 21 31.89 -11.09 -3.73
N ALA A 22 32.11 -10.03 -4.50
CA ALA A 22 31.12 -8.98 -4.66
C ALA A 22 29.86 -9.66 -5.21
N GLN A 23 28.92 -9.96 -4.33
CA GLN A 23 27.64 -10.51 -4.68
C GLN A 23 26.96 -9.45 -5.55
N LEU A 24 26.90 -9.69 -6.86
CA LEU A 24 26.19 -8.82 -7.79
C LEU A 24 24.80 -8.57 -7.21
N SER A 25 24.51 -7.32 -6.85
CA SER A 25 23.21 -6.98 -6.28
C SER A 25 22.16 -7.27 -7.35
N ARG A 26 21.29 -8.23 -7.06
CA ARG A 26 20.14 -8.52 -7.92
C ARG A 26 19.11 -7.43 -7.71
N ASP A 27 18.63 -6.83 -8.79
CA ASP A 27 17.61 -5.79 -8.74
C ASP A 27 16.28 -6.34 -9.23
N MET A 28 15.18 -5.86 -8.67
CA MET A 28 13.84 -6.07 -9.23
C MET A 28 13.06 -4.75 -9.23
N ILE A 29 12.06 -4.66 -10.12
CA ILE A 29 11.16 -3.52 -10.21
C ILE A 29 9.82 -3.89 -9.58
N LEU A 30 9.41 -3.10 -8.60
CA LEU A 30 8.08 -3.17 -7.98
C LEU A 30 7.25 -1.97 -8.46
N ALA A 31 6.19 -2.22 -9.23
CA ALA A 31 5.17 -1.22 -9.50
C ALA A 31 4.17 -1.16 -8.34
N THR A 32 3.89 0.02 -7.82
CA THR A 32 2.95 0.22 -6.72
C THR A 32 2.25 1.58 -6.82
N THR A 33 1.45 1.94 -5.82
CA THR A 33 0.72 3.21 -5.80
C THR A 33 1.44 4.28 -5.01
N THR A 34 1.21 5.55 -5.38
CA THR A 34 1.74 6.71 -4.64
C THR A 34 1.31 6.68 -3.17
N SER A 35 0.05 6.33 -2.87
CA SER A 35 -0.42 6.22 -1.48
C SER A 35 0.29 5.11 -0.70
N THR A 36 0.65 3.99 -1.33
CA THR A 36 1.46 2.95 -0.69
C THR A 36 2.85 3.46 -0.34
N GLN A 37 3.50 4.20 -1.25
CA GLN A 37 4.81 4.82 -1.01
C GLN A 37 4.71 5.90 0.08
N ASP A 38 3.74 6.80 -0.02
CA ASP A 38 3.55 7.93 0.90
C ASP A 38 3.24 7.49 2.34
N SER A 39 2.70 6.28 2.53
CA SER A 39 2.50 5.69 3.86
C SER A 39 3.80 5.44 4.62
N GLY A 40 4.93 5.28 3.92
CA GLY A 40 6.23 4.94 4.48
C GLY A 40 6.40 3.45 4.85
N LEU A 41 5.40 2.60 4.58
CA LEU A 41 5.49 1.18 4.92
C LEU A 41 6.64 0.49 4.18
N LEU A 42 6.77 0.73 2.87
CA LEU A 42 7.82 0.11 2.06
C LEU A 42 9.21 0.49 2.55
N ASP A 43 9.43 1.74 2.92
CA ASP A 43 10.72 2.22 3.48
C ASP A 43 11.06 1.51 4.80
N SER A 44 10.04 1.12 5.56
CA SER A 44 10.21 0.36 6.82
C SER A 44 10.57 -1.11 6.60
N ILE A 45 10.01 -1.79 5.57
CA ILE A 45 10.14 -3.25 5.42
C ILE A 45 11.20 -3.66 4.40
N LEU A 46 11.41 -2.90 3.31
CA LEU A 46 12.33 -3.26 2.22
C LEU A 46 13.80 -3.42 2.64
N PRO A 47 14.36 -2.63 3.59
CA PRO A 47 15.72 -2.87 4.07
C PRO A 47 15.90 -4.28 4.64
N GLY A 48 14.89 -4.82 5.32
CA GLY A 48 14.90 -6.18 5.83
C GLY A 48 14.84 -7.25 4.73
N PHE A 49 14.14 -6.98 3.64
CA PHE A 49 14.14 -7.85 2.46
C PHE A 49 15.50 -7.86 1.79
N GLN A 50 16.04 -6.68 1.50
CA GLN A 50 17.34 -6.54 0.84
C GLN A 50 18.46 -7.19 1.63
N SER A 51 18.51 -6.97 2.95
CA SER A 51 19.53 -7.55 3.83
C SER A 51 19.51 -9.09 3.82
N LYS A 52 18.31 -9.70 3.76
CA LYS A 52 18.16 -11.15 3.81
C LYS A 52 18.34 -11.85 2.45
N SER A 53 17.90 -11.19 1.38
CA SER A 53 17.86 -11.80 0.04
C SER A 53 18.99 -11.37 -0.89
N GLY A 54 19.65 -10.25 -0.59
CA GLY A 54 20.59 -9.59 -1.50
C GLY A 54 19.88 -8.95 -2.72
N ILE A 55 18.54 -8.86 -2.71
CA ILE A 55 17.75 -8.31 -3.82
C ILE A 55 17.38 -6.86 -3.48
N ARG A 56 17.78 -5.92 -4.33
CA ARG A 56 17.37 -4.53 -4.24
C ARG A 56 16.04 -4.32 -4.99
N VAL A 57 15.06 -3.74 -4.32
CA VAL A 57 13.75 -3.39 -4.90
C VAL A 57 13.78 -1.95 -5.38
N LYS A 58 13.59 -1.75 -6.69
CA LYS A 58 13.35 -0.44 -7.29
C LYS A 58 11.85 -0.19 -7.30
N VAL A 59 11.38 0.68 -6.43
CA VAL A 59 9.95 1.02 -6.32
C VAL A 59 9.61 2.08 -7.35
N ILE A 60 8.57 1.82 -8.16
CA ILE A 60 7.95 2.80 -9.06
C ILE A 60 6.53 3.03 -8.55
N ALA A 61 6.33 4.20 -7.92
CA ALA A 61 5.06 4.59 -7.32
C ALA A 61 4.29 5.52 -8.28
N VAL A 62 3.15 5.02 -8.78
CA VAL A 62 2.29 5.70 -9.77
C VAL A 62 0.81 5.51 -9.41
N GLY A 63 -0.12 6.01 -10.21
CA GLY A 63 -1.54 5.68 -10.04
C GLY A 63 -1.82 4.18 -10.25
N THR A 64 -2.87 3.64 -9.61
CA THR A 64 -3.22 2.20 -9.68
C THR A 64 -3.31 1.68 -11.11
N GLY A 65 -3.96 2.45 -12.01
CA GLY A 65 -4.07 2.05 -13.41
C GLY A 65 -2.73 1.94 -14.11
N ALA A 66 -1.83 2.90 -13.87
CA ALA A 66 -0.48 2.90 -14.42
C ALA A 66 0.37 1.74 -13.86
N ALA A 67 0.27 1.43 -12.56
CA ALA A 67 0.98 0.31 -11.93
C ALA A 67 0.53 -1.04 -12.52
N LEU A 68 -0.77 -1.25 -12.70
CA LEU A 68 -1.34 -2.44 -13.33
C LEU A 68 -0.91 -2.55 -14.81
N GLU A 69 -0.88 -1.43 -15.51
CA GLU A 69 -0.46 -1.37 -16.91
C GLU A 69 1.05 -1.66 -17.08
N MET A 70 1.90 -1.21 -16.14
CA MET A 70 3.31 -1.62 -16.09
C MET A 70 3.44 -3.13 -15.97
N GLY A 71 2.64 -3.77 -15.12
CA GLY A 71 2.59 -5.23 -15.02
C GLY A 71 2.18 -5.89 -16.33
N ARG A 72 1.14 -5.36 -17.00
CA ARG A 72 0.66 -5.88 -18.28
C ARG A 72 1.73 -5.80 -19.39
N ARG A 73 2.54 -4.73 -19.40
CA ARG A 73 3.60 -4.52 -20.40
C ARG A 73 4.92 -5.23 -20.09
N GLY A 74 5.08 -5.77 -18.86
CA GLY A 74 6.35 -6.36 -18.41
C GLY A 74 7.37 -5.32 -17.94
N ASP A 75 6.97 -4.07 -17.70
CA ASP A 75 7.84 -2.99 -17.19
C ASP A 75 8.14 -3.12 -15.69
N ALA A 76 7.57 -4.13 -15.03
CA ALA A 76 7.80 -4.47 -13.64
C ALA A 76 7.91 -5.98 -13.45
N ASP A 77 8.57 -6.41 -12.37
CA ASP A 77 8.69 -7.82 -11.99
C ASP A 77 7.55 -8.25 -11.05
N ALA A 78 7.11 -7.33 -10.21
CA ALA A 78 5.97 -7.51 -9.29
C ALA A 78 5.11 -6.25 -9.22
N VAL A 79 3.85 -6.44 -8.84
CA VAL A 79 2.87 -5.36 -8.66
C VAL A 79 2.24 -5.46 -7.28
N LEU A 80 2.23 -4.36 -6.49
CA LEU A 80 1.56 -4.25 -5.20
C LEU A 80 0.51 -3.14 -5.29
N VAL A 81 -0.76 -3.50 -5.28
CA VAL A 81 -1.90 -2.59 -5.49
C VAL A 81 -3.05 -2.90 -4.56
N HIS A 82 -4.06 -2.03 -4.53
CA HIS A 82 -5.18 -2.10 -3.60
C HIS A 82 -6.52 -1.68 -4.24
N ALA A 83 -6.79 -2.18 -5.43
CA ALA A 83 -8.06 -1.96 -6.14
C ALA A 83 -8.56 -3.28 -6.76
N PRO A 84 -9.09 -4.23 -5.97
CA PRO A 84 -9.45 -5.59 -6.40
C PRO A 84 -10.31 -5.65 -7.66
N ALA A 85 -11.24 -4.70 -7.81
CA ALA A 85 -12.10 -4.62 -8.99
C ALA A 85 -11.30 -4.29 -10.27
N ALA A 86 -10.29 -3.41 -10.18
CA ALA A 86 -9.43 -3.05 -11.30
C ALA A 86 -8.39 -4.14 -11.59
N GLU A 87 -7.93 -4.86 -10.57
CA GLU A 87 -6.94 -5.95 -10.67
C GLU A 87 -7.48 -7.14 -11.45
N ARG A 88 -8.78 -7.43 -11.30
CA ARG A 88 -9.45 -8.63 -11.84
C ARG A 88 -9.15 -8.85 -13.31
N LYS A 89 -9.29 -7.84 -14.16
CA LYS A 89 -9.06 -7.98 -15.60
C LYS A 89 -7.64 -8.42 -15.96
N TYR A 90 -6.63 -7.99 -15.19
CA TYR A 90 -5.21 -8.35 -15.42
C TYR A 90 -4.88 -9.76 -14.91
N VAL A 91 -5.63 -10.23 -13.90
CA VAL A 91 -5.55 -11.62 -13.43
C VAL A 91 -6.25 -12.56 -14.41
N GLU A 92 -7.45 -12.21 -14.86
CA GLU A 92 -8.23 -12.99 -15.84
C GLU A 92 -7.53 -13.08 -17.20
N SER A 93 -6.88 -11.99 -17.65
CA SER A 93 -6.07 -12.01 -18.86
C SER A 93 -4.73 -12.77 -18.69
N GLY A 94 -4.37 -13.12 -17.45
CA GLY A 94 -3.12 -13.79 -17.14
C GLY A 94 -1.87 -12.90 -17.25
N ASP A 95 -2.00 -11.59 -17.17
CA ASP A 95 -0.86 -10.66 -17.11
C ASP A 95 -0.22 -10.67 -15.72
N LEU A 96 -1.04 -10.80 -14.69
CA LEU A 96 -0.63 -10.91 -13.29
C LEU A 96 -0.97 -12.31 -12.77
N VAL A 97 0.02 -12.94 -12.13
CA VAL A 97 -0.11 -14.32 -11.64
C VAL A 97 0.35 -14.42 -10.18
N LYS A 98 0.03 -15.56 -9.54
CA LYS A 98 0.45 -15.87 -8.16
C LYS A 98 0.05 -14.80 -7.14
N GLY A 99 -1.11 -14.16 -7.36
CA GLY A 99 -1.64 -13.14 -6.46
C GLY A 99 -1.77 -13.63 -5.01
N ARG A 100 -1.39 -12.77 -4.06
CA ARG A 100 -1.50 -13.03 -2.63
C ARG A 100 -2.09 -11.81 -1.92
N LEU A 101 -3.06 -12.08 -1.05
CA LEU A 101 -3.55 -11.09 -0.10
C LEU A 101 -2.43 -10.79 0.90
N VAL A 102 -2.17 -9.50 1.14
CA VAL A 102 -1.07 -9.05 2.01
C VAL A 102 -1.60 -8.42 3.29
N MET A 103 -2.44 -7.41 3.14
CA MET A 103 -2.90 -6.57 4.24
C MET A 103 -4.13 -5.77 3.81
N HIS A 104 -4.78 -5.13 4.78
CA HIS A 104 -5.71 -4.05 4.51
C HIS A 104 -5.41 -2.83 5.39
N ASN A 105 -5.89 -1.68 4.98
CA ASN A 105 -6.27 -0.56 5.82
C ASN A 105 -7.70 -0.16 5.44
N ASP A 106 -8.17 0.97 5.92
CA ASP A 106 -9.48 1.47 5.56
C ASP A 106 -9.38 2.86 4.93
N PHE A 107 -10.40 3.19 4.14
CA PHE A 107 -10.65 4.55 3.74
C PHE A 107 -11.44 5.29 4.83
N LEU A 108 -11.25 6.59 4.85
CA LEU A 108 -11.98 7.53 5.67
C LEU A 108 -12.62 8.58 4.78
N LEU A 109 -13.87 8.90 5.03
CA LEU A 109 -14.45 10.13 4.54
C LEU A 109 -14.19 11.21 5.59
N ILE A 110 -13.38 12.19 5.27
CA ILE A 110 -13.00 13.27 6.19
C ILE A 110 -13.60 14.60 5.74
N GLY A 111 -13.73 15.54 6.67
CA GLY A 111 -14.29 16.85 6.39
C GLY A 111 -14.06 17.85 7.52
N PRO A 112 -14.61 19.09 7.37
CA PRO A 112 -14.52 20.13 8.38
C PRO A 112 -15.01 19.67 9.75
N ALA A 113 -14.34 20.06 10.83
CA ALA A 113 -14.68 19.61 12.18
C ALA A 113 -16.12 19.98 12.58
N GLY A 114 -16.66 21.08 12.04
CA GLY A 114 -18.04 21.52 12.25
C GLY A 114 -19.09 20.77 11.46
N ASP A 115 -18.68 19.90 10.53
CA ASP A 115 -19.54 19.05 9.72
C ASP A 115 -20.79 19.74 9.14
N PRO A 116 -20.63 20.77 8.30
CA PRO A 116 -21.77 21.49 7.75
C PRO A 116 -22.70 20.64 6.88
N ALA A 117 -22.24 19.51 6.37
CA ALA A 117 -23.06 18.57 5.62
C ALA A 117 -23.80 17.54 6.50
N GLY A 118 -23.46 17.43 7.79
CA GLY A 118 -24.14 16.54 8.73
C GLY A 118 -23.92 15.05 8.48
N ILE A 119 -22.74 14.66 8.02
CA ILE A 119 -22.44 13.25 7.70
C ILE A 119 -21.67 12.51 8.80
N LYS A 120 -21.26 13.20 9.85
CA LYS A 120 -20.46 12.64 10.93
C LYS A 120 -21.18 11.51 11.65
N GLY A 121 -20.52 10.39 11.76
CA GLY A 121 -21.06 9.20 12.44
C GLY A 121 -22.02 8.36 11.59
N MET A 122 -22.24 8.70 10.33
CA MET A 122 -23.01 7.83 9.43
C MET A 122 -22.26 6.51 9.22
N SER A 123 -23.01 5.40 9.26
CA SER A 123 -22.47 4.05 9.06
C SER A 123 -22.43 3.60 7.60
N ASP A 124 -23.18 4.29 6.73
CA ASP A 124 -23.24 4.01 5.30
C ASP A 124 -22.49 5.12 4.51
N PRO A 125 -21.32 4.81 3.93
CA PRO A 125 -20.56 5.78 3.15
C PRO A 125 -21.28 6.27 1.88
N ALA A 126 -22.07 5.41 1.21
CA ALA A 126 -22.81 5.83 0.03
C ALA A 126 -23.93 6.81 0.39
N ALA A 127 -24.65 6.56 1.49
CA ALA A 127 -25.64 7.51 2.02
C ALA A 127 -24.99 8.86 2.41
N ALA A 128 -23.77 8.84 2.97
CA ALA A 128 -23.01 10.05 3.27
C ALA A 128 -22.63 10.82 1.99
N MET A 129 -22.17 10.12 0.94
CA MET A 129 -21.90 10.75 -0.37
C MET A 129 -23.17 11.41 -0.94
N ALA A 130 -24.32 10.70 -0.88
CA ALA A 130 -25.60 11.29 -1.30
C ALA A 130 -25.96 12.55 -0.52
N GLN A 131 -25.68 12.57 0.78
CA GLN A 131 -25.93 13.75 1.62
C GLN A 131 -25.00 14.93 1.28
N LEU A 132 -23.72 14.66 0.97
CA LEU A 132 -22.78 15.68 0.49
C LEU A 132 -23.30 16.36 -0.79
N ALA A 133 -23.76 15.56 -1.76
CA ALA A 133 -24.32 16.09 -3.01
C ALA A 133 -25.58 16.94 -2.77
N ARG A 134 -26.54 16.42 -1.97
CA ARG A 134 -27.78 17.15 -1.65
C ARG A 134 -27.53 18.50 -0.96
N ASN A 135 -26.53 18.55 -0.09
CA ASN A 135 -26.20 19.76 0.66
C ASN A 135 -25.26 20.71 -0.12
N GLY A 136 -24.89 20.37 -1.36
CA GLY A 136 -23.96 21.16 -2.16
C GLY A 136 -22.60 21.33 -1.49
N ALA A 137 -22.16 20.33 -0.74
CA ALA A 137 -20.88 20.37 -0.04
C ALA A 137 -19.71 20.31 -1.04
N THR A 138 -18.63 21.04 -0.72
CA THR A 138 -17.40 20.95 -1.53
C THR A 138 -16.73 19.61 -1.29
N PHE A 139 -16.57 18.82 -2.35
CA PHE A 139 -15.86 17.56 -2.32
C PHE A 139 -14.57 17.65 -3.15
N ILE A 140 -13.46 17.27 -2.54
CA ILE A 140 -12.15 17.29 -3.19
C ILE A 140 -11.80 15.87 -3.62
N SER A 141 -11.75 15.64 -4.92
CA SER A 141 -11.39 14.39 -5.56
C SER A 141 -9.93 14.38 -5.95
N ARG A 142 -9.36 13.19 -6.07
CA ARG A 142 -8.00 13.04 -6.60
C ARG A 142 -7.91 13.30 -8.10
N GLY A 143 -8.84 12.77 -8.90
CA GLY A 143 -8.84 12.97 -10.37
C GLY A 143 -7.59 12.40 -11.07
N ASP A 144 -6.97 11.34 -10.55
CA ASP A 144 -5.66 10.80 -11.01
C ASP A 144 -5.70 9.31 -11.37
N ALA A 145 -6.90 8.76 -11.54
CA ALA A 145 -7.14 7.32 -11.77
C ALA A 145 -6.57 6.38 -10.70
N SER A 146 -6.35 6.90 -9.48
CA SER A 146 -5.85 6.14 -8.34
C SER A 146 -6.87 5.15 -7.77
N GLY A 147 -6.40 4.26 -6.86
CA GLY A 147 -7.29 3.38 -6.11
C GLY A 147 -8.29 4.14 -5.23
N THR A 148 -7.89 5.28 -4.66
CA THR A 148 -8.76 6.15 -3.85
C THR A 148 -9.85 6.77 -4.70
N GLU A 149 -9.52 7.32 -5.87
CA GLU A 149 -10.52 7.86 -6.79
C GLU A 149 -11.48 6.76 -7.28
N LYS A 150 -10.97 5.58 -7.63
CA LYS A 150 -11.84 4.46 -8.01
C LYS A 150 -12.83 4.09 -6.91
N LYS A 151 -12.40 4.11 -5.64
CA LYS A 151 -13.28 3.91 -4.49
C LYS A 151 -14.28 5.06 -4.33
N GLU A 152 -13.86 6.29 -4.52
CA GLU A 152 -14.74 7.47 -4.53
C GLU A 152 -15.85 7.31 -5.57
N ILE A 153 -15.48 7.03 -6.83
CA ILE A 153 -16.43 6.82 -7.93
C ILE A 153 -17.37 5.65 -7.64
N GLU A 154 -16.87 4.56 -7.06
CA GLU A 154 -17.69 3.44 -6.61
C GLU A 154 -18.74 3.87 -5.59
N LEU A 155 -18.36 4.70 -4.60
CA LEU A 155 -19.26 5.21 -3.57
C LEU A 155 -20.33 6.15 -4.16
N TRP A 156 -19.95 7.06 -5.07
CA TRP A 156 -20.90 7.92 -5.78
C TRP A 156 -21.92 7.10 -6.57
N ARG A 157 -21.47 6.10 -7.33
CA ARG A 157 -22.35 5.22 -8.10
C ARG A 157 -23.25 4.36 -7.20
N THR A 158 -22.73 3.89 -6.06
CA THR A 158 -23.54 3.14 -5.07
C THR A 158 -24.63 4.03 -4.47
N ALA A 159 -24.40 5.32 -4.39
CA ALA A 159 -25.37 6.33 -3.98
C ALA A 159 -26.33 6.74 -5.11
N ASP A 160 -26.25 6.11 -6.29
CA ASP A 160 -27.00 6.42 -7.51
C ASP A 160 -26.76 7.86 -8.00
N ILE A 161 -25.52 8.33 -7.86
CA ILE A 161 -25.08 9.66 -8.28
C ILE A 161 -23.95 9.53 -9.31
N ASP A 162 -24.10 10.23 -10.44
CA ASP A 162 -23.02 10.43 -11.38
C ASP A 162 -22.01 11.43 -10.80
N PRO A 163 -20.73 11.01 -10.58
CA PRO A 163 -19.70 11.90 -10.03
C PRO A 163 -19.55 13.22 -10.82
N ASP A 164 -19.75 13.18 -12.13
CA ASP A 164 -19.61 14.34 -13.00
C ASP A 164 -20.77 15.33 -12.85
N SER A 165 -21.89 14.90 -12.26
CA SER A 165 -23.05 15.75 -11.94
C SER A 165 -22.90 16.52 -10.63
N VAL A 166 -21.89 16.19 -9.80
CA VAL A 166 -21.68 16.82 -8.48
C VAL A 166 -21.07 18.21 -8.66
N SER A 167 -21.88 19.26 -8.55
CA SER A 167 -21.54 20.63 -8.91
C SER A 167 -20.32 21.23 -8.19
N ARG A 168 -19.99 20.74 -6.99
CA ARG A 168 -18.86 21.21 -6.18
C ARG A 168 -17.80 20.13 -5.95
N ARG A 169 -17.73 19.17 -6.85
CA ARG A 169 -16.62 18.21 -6.92
C ARG A 169 -15.44 18.86 -7.66
N VAL A 170 -14.30 18.91 -6.99
CA VAL A 170 -13.07 19.55 -7.51
C VAL A 170 -12.00 18.49 -7.60
N GLU A 171 -11.53 18.22 -8.81
CA GLU A 171 -10.42 17.30 -9.06
C GLU A 171 -9.08 18.02 -8.92
N THR A 172 -8.14 17.38 -8.19
CA THR A 172 -6.80 17.95 -8.00
C THR A 172 -5.80 17.47 -9.05
N GLY A 173 -6.01 16.33 -9.67
CA GLY A 173 -5.05 15.66 -10.55
C GLY A 173 -3.77 15.22 -9.83
N GLN A 174 -3.80 15.07 -8.47
CA GLN A 174 -2.59 14.91 -7.67
C GLN A 174 -2.69 13.72 -6.71
N GLY A 175 -1.54 13.31 -6.14
CA GLY A 175 -1.46 12.28 -5.11
C GLY A 175 -2.21 12.66 -3.83
N MET A 176 -2.48 11.64 -2.96
CA MET A 176 -3.35 11.81 -1.78
C MET A 176 -2.86 12.89 -0.81
N GLY A 177 -1.56 12.98 -0.58
CA GLY A 177 -1.00 14.01 0.31
C GLY A 177 -1.30 15.43 -0.15
N ALA A 178 -1.14 15.72 -1.43
CA ALA A 178 -1.46 17.02 -2.01
C ALA A 178 -2.98 17.29 -1.99
N THR A 179 -3.79 16.27 -2.31
CA THR A 179 -5.26 16.36 -2.23
C THR A 179 -5.74 16.68 -0.82
N LEU A 180 -5.13 16.09 0.22
CA LEU A 180 -5.44 16.41 1.62
C LEU A 180 -5.17 17.89 1.95
N LEU A 181 -4.07 18.46 1.45
CA LEU A 181 -3.75 19.87 1.68
C LEU A 181 -4.74 20.80 0.97
N VAL A 182 -5.20 20.45 -0.23
CA VAL A 182 -6.26 21.20 -0.94
C VAL A 182 -7.59 21.09 -0.19
N ALA A 183 -7.94 19.89 0.31
CA ALA A 183 -9.15 19.70 1.12
C ALA A 183 -9.08 20.52 2.42
N GLU A 184 -7.95 20.55 3.11
CA GLU A 184 -7.71 21.38 4.29
C GLU A 184 -7.91 22.87 3.97
N GLN A 185 -7.25 23.37 2.91
CA GLN A 185 -7.34 24.78 2.53
C GLN A 185 -8.76 25.20 2.17
N ARG A 186 -9.52 24.33 1.52
CA ARG A 186 -10.90 24.61 1.08
C ARG A 186 -11.94 24.24 2.12
N GLN A 187 -11.55 23.69 3.26
CA GLN A 187 -12.46 23.11 4.26
C GLN A 187 -13.50 22.21 3.59
N GLY A 188 -13.03 21.38 2.63
CA GLY A 188 -13.86 20.46 1.85
C GLY A 188 -13.84 19.04 2.42
N TYR A 189 -14.78 18.24 1.97
CA TYR A 189 -14.79 16.79 2.23
C TYR A 189 -13.91 16.07 1.22
N THR A 190 -13.30 14.95 1.62
CA THR A 190 -12.52 14.10 0.72
C THR A 190 -12.46 12.67 1.23
N LEU A 191 -12.26 11.73 0.32
CA LEU A 191 -11.93 10.33 0.67
C LEU A 191 -10.41 10.18 0.74
N THR A 192 -9.92 9.53 1.79
CA THR A 192 -8.50 9.25 1.97
C THR A 192 -8.30 7.89 2.62
N ASP A 193 -7.16 7.24 2.42
CA ASP A 193 -6.79 6.11 3.24
C ASP A 193 -6.31 6.58 4.64
N ARG A 194 -6.57 5.78 5.66
CA ARG A 194 -6.22 6.09 7.06
C ARG A 194 -4.73 6.32 7.25
N ALA A 195 -3.89 5.57 6.56
CA ALA A 195 -2.44 5.68 6.73
C ALA A 195 -1.94 7.07 6.28
N THR A 196 -2.38 7.53 5.11
CA THR A 196 -2.04 8.87 4.61
C THR A 196 -2.64 9.96 5.50
N TYR A 197 -3.92 9.82 5.93
CA TYR A 197 -4.53 10.77 6.86
C TYR A 197 -3.72 10.93 8.14
N LEU A 198 -3.31 9.84 8.78
CA LEU A 198 -2.53 9.88 10.02
C LEU A 198 -1.12 10.42 9.78
N ALA A 199 -0.49 10.11 8.65
CA ALA A 199 0.82 10.66 8.30
C ALA A 199 0.79 12.20 8.16
N PHE A 200 -0.33 12.76 7.69
CA PHE A 200 -0.56 14.19 7.54
C PHE A 200 -1.25 14.84 8.74
N GLY A 201 -1.73 14.07 9.72
CA GLY A 201 -2.66 14.49 10.77
C GLY A 201 -2.32 15.77 11.51
N LYS A 202 -1.01 16.06 11.76
CA LYS A 202 -0.57 17.31 12.39
C LYS A 202 -0.76 18.56 11.52
N ARG A 203 -1.00 18.37 10.21
CA ARG A 203 -1.20 19.44 9.22
C ARG A 203 -2.67 19.67 8.87
N LEU A 204 -3.58 18.88 9.47
CA LEU A 204 -4.98 18.84 9.12
C LEU A 204 -5.84 19.19 10.34
N THR A 205 -6.79 20.12 10.14
CA THR A 205 -7.91 20.37 11.06
C THR A 205 -9.11 19.49 10.72
N LEU A 206 -9.18 18.99 9.48
CA LEU A 206 -10.21 18.04 9.02
C LEU A 206 -10.25 16.80 9.90
N LYS A 207 -11.44 16.27 10.11
CA LYS A 207 -11.70 15.13 11.01
C LYS A 207 -12.36 13.99 10.24
N PRO A 208 -12.18 12.73 10.70
CA PRO A 208 -12.98 11.61 10.22
C PRO A 208 -14.47 11.87 10.46
N MET A 209 -15.26 11.69 9.41
CA MET A 209 -16.71 11.82 9.41
C MET A 209 -17.37 10.45 9.31
N VAL A 210 -16.91 9.61 8.37
CA VAL A 210 -17.40 8.25 8.17
C VAL A 210 -16.21 7.30 8.11
N GLU A 211 -16.26 6.25 8.92
CA GLU A 211 -15.21 5.23 9.03
C GLU A 211 -15.78 3.87 9.47
N GLY A 212 -14.99 2.80 9.35
CA GLY A 212 -15.32 1.48 9.88
C GLY A 212 -16.36 0.69 9.08
N ALA A 213 -16.86 1.20 7.97
CA ALA A 213 -17.78 0.47 7.11
C ALA A 213 -17.02 -0.60 6.29
N PRO A 214 -17.61 -1.81 6.07
CA PRO A 214 -16.98 -2.83 5.23
C PRO A 214 -16.67 -2.36 3.80
N SER A 215 -17.49 -1.47 3.24
CA SER A 215 -17.28 -0.86 1.92
C SER A 215 -16.07 0.09 1.86
N LEU A 216 -15.54 0.50 3.01
CA LEU A 216 -14.34 1.34 3.12
C LEU A 216 -13.05 0.53 3.27
N LEU A 217 -13.09 -0.81 3.26
CA LEU A 217 -11.86 -1.61 3.29
C LEU A 217 -11.01 -1.37 2.06
N ASN A 218 -9.73 -1.14 2.29
CA ASN A 218 -8.70 -0.93 1.29
C ASN A 218 -7.74 -2.12 1.31
N ILE A 219 -7.97 -3.08 0.40
CA ILE A 219 -7.38 -4.41 0.41
C ILE A 219 -6.19 -4.47 -0.55
N TYR A 220 -5.03 -4.87 -0.04
CA TYR A 220 -3.77 -4.92 -0.78
C TYR A 220 -3.43 -6.32 -1.25
N HIS A 221 -3.18 -6.45 -2.56
CA HIS A 221 -2.65 -7.67 -3.17
C HIS A 221 -1.27 -7.43 -3.77
N VAL A 222 -0.43 -8.46 -3.71
CA VAL A 222 0.85 -8.51 -4.42
C VAL A 222 0.80 -9.61 -5.48
N TYR A 223 1.32 -9.31 -6.68
CA TYR A 223 1.32 -10.19 -7.84
C TYR A 223 2.72 -10.33 -8.41
N VAL A 224 2.99 -11.46 -9.05
CA VAL A 224 4.11 -11.62 -9.98
C VAL A 224 3.62 -11.25 -11.38
N VAL A 225 4.39 -10.50 -12.14
CA VAL A 225 4.15 -10.28 -13.57
C VAL A 225 4.43 -11.60 -14.32
N ASN A 226 3.58 -11.95 -15.28
CA ASN A 226 3.61 -13.27 -15.87
C ASN A 226 4.86 -13.48 -16.77
N PRO A 227 5.80 -14.35 -16.37
CA PRO A 227 7.01 -14.60 -17.14
C PRO A 227 6.76 -15.35 -18.47
N ALA A 228 5.60 -15.98 -18.61
CA ALA A 228 5.24 -16.62 -19.88
C ALA A 228 4.86 -15.60 -20.97
N LYS A 229 4.51 -14.37 -20.58
CA LYS A 229 4.24 -13.26 -21.49
C LYS A 229 5.45 -12.33 -21.67
N HIS A 230 6.34 -12.28 -20.66
CA HIS A 230 7.47 -11.36 -20.60
C HIS A 230 8.72 -12.07 -20.11
N SER A 231 9.63 -12.42 -21.03
CA SER A 231 10.86 -13.19 -20.74
C SER A 231 11.84 -12.44 -19.82
N ASP A 232 11.78 -11.11 -19.79
CA ASP A 232 12.68 -10.26 -19.03
C ASP A 232 12.29 -10.09 -17.56
N VAL A 233 11.11 -10.60 -17.16
CA VAL A 233 10.65 -10.61 -15.78
C VAL A 233 11.58 -11.46 -14.91
N LYS A 234 12.09 -10.86 -13.87
CA LYS A 234 12.99 -11.51 -12.89
C LYS A 234 12.19 -12.37 -11.92
N LEU A 235 11.70 -13.49 -12.45
CA LEU A 235 10.80 -14.39 -11.74
C LEU A 235 11.30 -14.85 -10.36
N PRO A 236 12.59 -15.24 -10.18
CA PRO A 236 13.11 -15.64 -8.88
C PRO A 236 13.00 -14.50 -7.83
N GLU A 237 13.34 -13.27 -8.23
CA GLU A 237 13.31 -12.08 -7.39
C GLU A 237 11.86 -11.69 -7.03
N ALA A 238 10.96 -11.68 -8.02
CA ALA A 238 9.54 -11.41 -7.83
C ALA A 238 8.87 -12.43 -6.88
N ARG A 239 9.18 -13.72 -7.04
CA ARG A 239 8.69 -14.78 -6.14
C ARG A 239 9.23 -14.61 -4.72
N ALA A 240 10.51 -14.28 -4.57
CA ALA A 240 11.12 -14.02 -3.27
C ALA A 240 10.44 -12.83 -2.59
N PHE A 241 10.14 -11.77 -3.34
CA PHE A 241 9.44 -10.61 -2.82
C PHE A 241 7.99 -10.94 -2.40
N VAL A 242 7.23 -11.64 -3.24
CA VAL A 242 5.86 -12.09 -2.88
C VAL A 242 5.89 -12.97 -1.62
N ALA A 243 6.82 -13.91 -1.52
CA ALA A 243 6.98 -14.75 -0.33
C ALA A 243 7.34 -13.93 0.91
N PHE A 244 8.22 -12.93 0.77
CA PHE A 244 8.57 -12.01 1.85
C PHE A 244 7.36 -11.22 2.35
N MET A 245 6.53 -10.68 1.47
CA MET A 245 5.35 -9.88 1.86
C MET A 245 4.35 -10.67 2.70
N VAL A 246 4.22 -11.98 2.47
CA VAL A 246 3.29 -12.84 3.20
C VAL A 246 3.95 -13.64 4.34
N ALA A 247 5.26 -13.48 4.54
CA ALA A 247 5.98 -14.19 5.60
C ALA A 247 5.57 -13.71 6.99
N PRO A 248 5.46 -14.59 8.01
CA PRO A 248 5.01 -14.22 9.35
C PRO A 248 5.77 -13.03 9.96
N ALA A 249 7.09 -12.98 9.78
CA ALA A 249 7.91 -11.88 10.30
C ALA A 249 7.57 -10.53 9.63
N THR A 250 7.29 -10.51 8.32
CA THR A 250 6.88 -9.30 7.60
C THR A 250 5.47 -8.90 8.00
N GLN A 251 4.55 -9.86 8.13
CA GLN A 251 3.18 -9.63 8.57
C GLN A 251 3.14 -9.04 10.00
N ALA A 252 3.99 -9.52 10.91
CA ALA A 252 4.14 -8.93 12.24
C ALA A 252 4.63 -7.47 12.17
N ARG A 253 5.58 -7.16 11.26
CA ARG A 253 6.06 -5.77 11.04
C ARG A 253 4.98 -4.87 10.46
N ILE A 254 4.19 -5.37 9.50
CA ILE A 254 3.04 -4.65 8.95
C ILE A 254 2.05 -4.30 10.07
N GLY A 255 1.67 -5.26 10.92
CA GLY A 255 0.74 -5.05 12.03
C GLY A 255 1.28 -4.17 13.17
N ALA A 256 2.60 -4.01 13.27
CA ALA A 256 3.24 -3.10 14.23
C ALA A 256 3.45 -1.69 13.65
N PHE A 257 3.44 -1.56 12.31
CA PHE A 257 3.76 -0.30 11.64
C PHE A 257 2.77 0.81 12.03
N GLY A 258 3.31 1.95 12.45
CA GLY A 258 2.54 3.12 12.89
C GLY A 258 2.19 3.15 14.39
N ARG A 259 2.21 2.02 15.10
CA ARG A 259 1.79 1.98 16.53
C ARG A 259 2.57 2.94 17.42
N SER A 260 3.89 3.00 17.27
CA SER A 260 4.73 3.90 18.08
C SER A 260 4.47 5.37 17.80
N ARG A 261 4.09 5.71 16.56
CA ARG A 261 3.91 7.10 16.13
C ARG A 261 2.48 7.59 16.29
N PHE A 262 1.49 6.72 16.08
CA PHE A 262 0.07 7.08 16.01
C PHE A 262 -0.81 6.40 17.06
N GLY A 263 -0.23 5.55 17.94
CA GLY A 263 -0.97 4.79 18.95
C GLY A 263 -1.76 3.60 18.39
N GLN A 264 -1.81 3.44 17.07
CA GLN A 264 -2.54 2.39 16.37
C GLN A 264 -1.79 1.93 15.13
N PRO A 265 -2.04 0.70 14.63
CA PRO A 265 -1.46 0.24 13.37
C PRO A 265 -2.03 1.02 12.20
N LEU A 266 -1.21 1.25 11.16
CA LEU A 266 -1.69 1.82 9.89
C LEU A 266 -2.19 0.75 8.92
N PHE A 267 -1.78 -0.50 9.10
CA PHE A 267 -2.17 -1.64 8.28
C PHE A 267 -2.44 -2.85 9.17
N PHE A 268 -3.33 -3.71 8.71
CA PHE A 268 -3.71 -4.97 9.33
C PHE A 268 -3.22 -6.14 8.48
N PRO A 269 -2.44 -7.09 9.03
CA PRO A 269 -1.92 -8.22 8.29
C PRO A 269 -3.01 -9.22 7.92
N ASP A 270 -3.01 -9.70 6.66
CA ASP A 270 -4.05 -10.58 6.13
C ASP A 270 -3.51 -11.79 5.35
N ALA A 271 -2.22 -12.03 5.36
CA ALA A 271 -1.68 -13.20 4.68
C ALA A 271 -2.32 -14.49 5.18
N GLY A 272 -2.81 -15.31 4.25
CA GLY A 272 -3.50 -16.57 4.56
C GLY A 272 -4.99 -16.43 4.89
N LYS A 273 -5.53 -15.23 4.96
CA LYS A 273 -6.98 -15.01 5.08
C LYS A 273 -7.68 -15.07 3.71
N ASP A 274 -8.98 -15.31 3.72
CA ASP A 274 -9.82 -15.15 2.55
C ASP A 274 -10.31 -13.70 2.47
N THR A 275 -10.21 -13.08 1.29
CA THR A 275 -10.67 -11.72 1.02
C THR A 275 -12.16 -11.54 1.39
N ALA A 276 -13.00 -12.55 1.14
CA ALA A 276 -14.41 -12.52 1.50
C ALA A 276 -14.65 -12.48 3.03
N SER A 277 -13.69 -12.91 3.84
CA SER A 277 -13.78 -12.88 5.29
C SER A 277 -13.49 -11.50 5.90
N LEU A 278 -12.75 -10.64 5.20
CA LEU A 278 -12.31 -9.34 5.71
C LEU A 278 -13.46 -8.38 6.01
N GLY A 279 -14.51 -8.40 5.19
CA GLY A 279 -15.71 -7.59 5.40
C GLY A 279 -16.61 -8.04 6.58
N ARG A 280 -16.34 -9.22 7.16
CA ARG A 280 -17.13 -9.77 8.27
C ARG A 280 -16.47 -9.57 9.65
N SER A 281 -15.18 -9.30 9.70
CA SER A 281 -14.40 -9.19 10.94
C SER A 281 -14.45 -7.81 11.61
N GLY A 282 -15.15 -6.83 11.05
CA GLY A 282 -15.23 -5.45 11.55
C GLY A 282 -16.10 -5.21 12.79
N ARG A 283 -16.64 -6.29 13.44
CA ARG A 283 -17.22 -6.17 14.78
C ARG A 283 -16.24 -6.77 15.80
N VAL A 284 -15.24 -6.02 16.19
CA VAL A 284 -14.52 -6.32 17.42
C VAL A 284 -15.49 -6.04 18.57
N ASP A 285 -15.82 -7.10 19.32
CA ASP A 285 -16.62 -7.05 20.53
C ASP A 285 -16.06 -6.03 21.52
N GLU A 286 -16.63 -4.83 21.58
CA GLU A 286 -16.47 -3.89 22.70
C GLU A 286 -17.25 -4.35 23.97
N ARG A 287 -17.76 -5.60 23.99
CA ARG A 287 -18.55 -6.14 25.10
C ARG A 287 -17.77 -7.04 26.06
N SER A 288 -16.47 -6.93 26.16
CA SER A 288 -15.68 -7.71 27.13
C SER A 288 -14.90 -6.86 28.12
N GLY A 289 -15.50 -5.80 28.63
CA GLY A 289 -14.87 -4.88 29.58
C GLY A 289 -15.77 -4.40 30.73
N ALA A 290 -16.91 -5.07 30.97
CA ALA A 290 -17.73 -4.72 32.12
C ALA A 290 -18.12 -5.98 32.92
N GLY A 291 -17.35 -6.25 33.96
CA GLY A 291 -17.78 -7.19 34.99
C GLY A 291 -16.68 -8.00 35.64
N VAL A 292 -15.91 -7.41 36.56
CA VAL A 292 -15.53 -8.10 37.82
C VAL A 292 -15.45 -7.02 38.87
N ARG A 293 -16.29 -7.21 39.88
CA ARG A 293 -16.30 -6.46 41.16
C ARG A 293 -15.07 -6.81 41.99
#